data_044eacb8ec38684aa0564e4465205da5
#
_entry.id   044eacb8ec38684aa0564e4465205da5
#
_cell.length_a   1.000
_cell.length_b   1.000
_cell.length_c   1.000
_cell.angle_alpha   90.00
_cell.angle_beta   90.00
_cell.angle_gamma   90.00
#
_symmetry.space_group_name_H-M   'P 1'
#
loop_
_entity.id
_entity.type
_entity.pdbx_description
1 polymer ?
#
loop_
_entity_poly.entity_id
_entity_poly.type
_entity_poly.pdbx_seq_one_letter_code
_entity_poly.pdbx_strand_id
1 'polypeptide(L)'
;VTKDGILELEQRRFKAMCDGDADALGALLHNDLTYTHSSGAVDSKESYTRGVREKLWDYQSIKASDATVSVHGGAAVVHCRLRIDVKVGGVPKIVESVALAVWVDDGGWTCIAVHSTPAPK
;
A
#
# COMPACT_ATOMS: atom_id res chain seq x y z
N VAL A 1 13.49 -3.76 -14.15
CA VAL A 1 12.37 -4.38 -13.45
C VAL A 1 11.29 -4.80 -14.44
N THR A 2 10.55 -5.82 -14.11
CA THR A 2 9.43 -6.31 -14.88
C THR A 2 8.11 -5.97 -14.22
N LYS A 3 7.00 -6.08 -14.97
CA LYS A 3 5.66 -5.93 -14.37
C LYS A 3 5.44 -6.93 -13.23
N ASP A 4 5.88 -8.18 -13.40
CA ASP A 4 5.78 -9.21 -12.35
C ASP A 4 6.62 -8.85 -11.14
N GLY A 5 7.80 -8.27 -11.33
CA GLY A 5 8.64 -7.78 -10.22
C GLY A 5 7.96 -6.69 -9.41
N ILE A 6 7.26 -5.78 -10.07
CA ILE A 6 6.49 -4.74 -9.36
C ILE A 6 5.30 -5.35 -8.61
N LEU A 7 4.59 -6.30 -9.20
CA LEU A 7 3.49 -7.00 -8.50
C LEU A 7 4.00 -7.77 -7.28
N GLU A 8 5.20 -8.37 -7.37
CA GLU A 8 5.83 -9.02 -6.23
C GLU A 8 6.14 -8.03 -5.10
N LEU A 9 6.65 -6.83 -5.44
CA LEU A 9 6.88 -5.76 -4.46
C LEU A 9 5.57 -5.34 -3.78
N GLU A 10 4.47 -5.24 -4.53
CA GLU A 10 3.15 -4.96 -3.97
C GLU A 10 2.71 -6.05 -2.98
N GLN A 11 2.92 -7.32 -3.32
CA GLN A 11 2.58 -8.43 -2.41
C GLN A 11 3.44 -8.40 -1.14
N ARG A 12 4.72 -8.06 -1.24
CA ARG A 12 5.58 -7.89 -0.08
C ARG A 12 5.10 -6.74 0.81
N ARG A 13 4.64 -5.65 0.20
CA ARG A 13 4.08 -4.51 0.93
C ARG A 13 2.82 -4.93 1.69
N PHE A 14 1.90 -5.64 1.04
CA PHE A 14 0.67 -6.14 1.68
C PHE A 14 1.00 -7.11 2.82
N LYS A 15 1.97 -7.99 2.63
CA LYS A 15 2.38 -8.94 3.67
C LYS A 15 2.92 -8.20 4.90
N ALA A 16 3.77 -7.21 4.71
CA ALA A 16 4.31 -6.42 5.82
C ALA A 16 3.19 -5.68 6.57
N MET A 17 2.19 -5.16 5.86
CA MET A 17 1.02 -4.53 6.47
C MET A 17 0.24 -5.54 7.33
N CYS A 18 -0.05 -6.72 6.80
CA CYS A 18 -0.80 -7.75 7.51
C CYS A 18 -0.02 -8.34 8.69
N ASP A 19 1.30 -8.44 8.57
CA ASP A 19 2.16 -8.92 9.66
C ASP A 19 2.36 -7.86 10.76
N GLY A 20 1.95 -6.61 10.52
CA GLY A 20 2.25 -5.51 11.42
C GLY A 20 3.74 -5.21 11.53
N ASP A 21 4.51 -5.59 10.51
CA ASP A 21 5.97 -5.44 10.47
C ASP A 21 6.33 -4.06 9.89
N ALA A 22 6.36 -3.07 10.78
CA ALA A 22 6.62 -1.69 10.38
C ALA A 22 8.01 -1.49 9.78
N ASP A 23 9.00 -2.27 10.21
CA ASP A 23 10.36 -2.16 9.68
C ASP A 23 10.46 -2.73 8.26
N ALA A 24 9.87 -3.89 8.01
CA ALA A 24 9.81 -4.46 6.67
C ALA A 24 9.00 -3.57 5.73
N LEU A 25 7.89 -3.02 6.21
CA LEU A 25 7.08 -2.08 5.44
C LEU A 25 7.88 -0.82 5.11
N GLY A 26 8.56 -0.25 6.11
CA GLY A 26 9.37 0.97 5.92
C GLY A 26 10.47 0.79 4.88
N ALA A 27 11.06 -0.41 4.79
CA ALA A 27 12.09 -0.69 3.78
C ALA A 27 11.55 -0.65 2.35
N LEU A 28 10.23 -0.80 2.16
CA LEU A 28 9.57 -0.75 0.85
C LEU A 28 9.01 0.64 0.52
N LEU A 29 9.05 1.59 1.46
CA LEU A 29 8.46 2.91 1.29
C LEU A 29 9.53 3.97 1.09
N HIS A 30 9.28 4.87 0.15
CA HIS A 30 10.14 6.03 -0.10
C HIS A 30 10.01 7.03 1.05
N ASN A 31 11.11 7.75 1.36
CA ASN A 31 11.10 8.78 2.41
C ASN A 31 10.08 9.89 2.16
N ASP A 32 9.79 10.16 0.89
CA ASP A 32 8.81 11.19 0.49
C ASP A 32 7.41 10.61 0.25
N LEU A 33 7.10 9.45 0.81
CA LEU A 33 5.80 8.81 0.63
C LEU A 33 4.64 9.75 0.98
N THR A 34 3.65 9.78 0.11
CA THR A 34 2.30 10.28 0.40
C THR A 34 1.33 9.11 0.32
N TYR A 35 0.69 8.79 1.42
CA TYR A 35 -0.28 7.70 1.49
C TYR A 35 -1.65 8.28 1.77
N THR A 36 -2.52 8.27 0.77
CA THR A 36 -3.90 8.74 0.92
C THR A 36 -4.83 7.54 1.07
N HIS A 37 -5.43 7.43 2.25
CA HIS A 37 -6.42 6.40 2.55
C HIS A 37 -7.74 6.66 1.81
N SER A 38 -8.58 5.64 1.67
CA SER A 38 -9.88 5.79 1.01
C SER A 38 -10.82 6.77 1.75
N SER A 39 -10.54 7.04 3.02
CA SER A 39 -11.24 8.08 3.81
C SER A 39 -10.84 9.50 3.45
N GLY A 40 -9.74 9.67 2.71
CA GLY A 40 -9.12 10.96 2.40
C GLY A 40 -8.06 11.39 3.40
N ALA A 41 -7.85 10.65 4.49
CA ALA A 41 -6.76 10.92 5.42
C ALA A 41 -5.41 10.64 4.76
N VAL A 42 -4.42 11.48 5.05
CA VAL A 42 -3.09 11.40 4.42
C VAL A 42 -2.03 11.14 5.46
N ASP A 43 -1.18 10.15 5.18
CA ASP A 43 -0.03 9.83 6.03
C ASP A 43 1.27 9.99 5.26
N SER A 44 2.34 10.34 5.99
CA SER A 44 3.72 10.24 5.55
C SER A 44 4.25 8.83 5.82
N LYS A 45 5.47 8.53 5.35
CA LYS A 45 6.14 7.27 5.70
C LYS A 45 6.21 7.09 7.21
N GLU A 46 6.61 8.13 7.95
CA GLU A 46 6.77 8.08 9.40
C GLU A 46 5.43 7.82 10.10
N SER A 47 4.41 8.61 9.77
CA SER A 47 3.10 8.46 10.44
C SER A 47 2.42 7.14 10.05
N TYR A 48 2.60 6.68 8.81
CA TYR A 48 2.00 5.42 8.37
C TYR A 48 2.67 4.22 9.03
N THR A 49 4.00 4.15 9.04
CA THR A 49 4.70 3.03 9.69
C THR A 49 4.47 3.01 11.19
N ARG A 50 4.40 4.18 11.83
CA ARG A 50 4.04 4.28 13.25
C ARG A 50 2.64 3.73 13.51
N GLY A 51 1.66 4.10 12.68
CA GLY A 51 0.29 3.60 12.80
C GLY A 51 0.20 2.08 12.62
N VAL A 52 0.96 1.52 11.71
CA VAL A 52 1.05 0.06 11.52
C VAL A 52 1.68 -0.61 12.75
N ARG A 53 2.76 -0.05 13.27
CA ARG A 53 3.44 -0.56 14.47
C ARG A 53 2.52 -0.56 15.68
N GLU A 54 1.73 0.49 15.84
CA GLU A 54 0.79 0.66 16.96
C GLU A 54 -0.56 -0.02 16.71
N LYS A 55 -0.72 -0.69 15.57
CA LYS A 55 -1.96 -1.38 15.16
C LYS A 55 -3.17 -0.46 15.11
N LEU A 56 -2.96 0.80 14.70
CA LEU A 56 -4.05 1.71 14.40
C LEU A 56 -4.93 1.13 13.29
N TRP A 57 -4.30 0.49 12.30
CA TRP A 57 -4.92 -0.37 11.30
C TRP A 57 -4.35 -1.77 11.50
N ASP A 58 -5.12 -2.67 12.06
CA ASP A 58 -4.72 -4.06 12.24
C ASP A 58 -5.23 -4.86 11.04
N TYR A 59 -4.40 -4.94 10.01
CA TYR A 59 -4.75 -5.58 8.75
C TYR A 59 -4.81 -7.09 8.93
N GLN A 60 -5.95 -7.70 8.60
CA GLN A 60 -6.15 -9.14 8.66
C GLN A 60 -5.87 -9.81 7.33
N SER A 61 -6.37 -9.22 6.23
CA SER A 61 -6.08 -9.68 4.88
C SER A 61 -6.20 -8.54 3.88
N ILE A 62 -5.43 -8.62 2.82
CA ILE A 62 -5.47 -7.69 1.70
C ILE A 62 -5.49 -8.53 0.42
N LYS A 63 -6.53 -8.39 -0.38
CA LYS A 63 -6.67 -9.09 -1.66
C LYS A 63 -6.75 -8.07 -2.77
N ALA A 64 -5.80 -8.17 -3.72
CA ALA A 64 -5.78 -7.36 -4.92
C ALA A 64 -6.37 -8.13 -6.09
N SER A 65 -7.12 -7.45 -6.93
CA SER A 65 -7.68 -7.99 -8.16
C SER A 65 -7.63 -6.94 -9.27
N ASP A 66 -7.76 -7.38 -10.51
CA ASP A 66 -7.78 -6.52 -11.71
C ASP A 66 -6.57 -5.58 -11.76
N ALA A 67 -5.39 -6.08 -11.37
CA ALA A 67 -4.19 -5.27 -11.32
C ALA A 67 -3.64 -5.01 -12.73
N THR A 68 -3.32 -3.75 -13.00
CA THR A 68 -2.56 -3.34 -14.19
C THR A 68 -1.28 -2.66 -13.75
N VAL A 69 -0.18 -2.93 -14.46
CA VAL A 69 1.13 -2.35 -14.18
C VAL A 69 1.67 -1.72 -15.43
N SER A 70 2.21 -0.51 -15.29
CA SER A 70 2.87 0.20 -16.37
C SER A 70 4.26 0.63 -15.86
N VAL A 71 5.31 0.29 -16.60
CA VAL A 71 6.70 0.58 -16.23
C VAL A 71 7.26 1.60 -17.21
N HIS A 72 7.82 2.69 -16.68
CA HIS A 72 8.38 3.79 -17.47
C HIS A 72 9.72 4.19 -16.88
N GLY A 73 10.81 3.59 -17.38
CA GLY A 73 12.16 3.86 -16.88
C GLY A 73 12.25 3.57 -15.37
N GLY A 74 12.57 4.59 -14.60
CA GLY A 74 12.67 4.51 -13.13
C GLY A 74 11.36 4.67 -12.37
N ALA A 75 10.22 4.53 -13.04
CA ALA A 75 8.91 4.64 -12.39
C ALA A 75 7.99 3.50 -12.83
N ALA A 76 7.12 3.07 -11.93
CA ALA A 76 6.08 2.08 -12.22
C ALA A 76 4.79 2.49 -11.53
N VAL A 77 3.68 2.27 -12.23
CA VAL A 77 2.34 2.61 -11.74
C VAL A 77 1.52 1.33 -11.68
N VAL A 78 0.90 1.08 -10.54
CA VAL A 78 0.02 -0.06 -10.32
C VAL A 78 -1.38 0.47 -10.02
N HIS A 79 -2.36 -0.03 -10.74
CA HIS A 79 -3.76 0.25 -10.47
C HIS A 79 -4.48 -1.07 -10.23
N CYS A 80 -5.24 -1.16 -9.14
CA CYS A 80 -5.94 -2.41 -8.79
C CYS A 80 -7.18 -2.14 -7.95
N ARG A 81 -8.00 -3.18 -7.80
CA ARG A 81 -9.05 -3.21 -6.78
C ARG A 81 -8.50 -3.91 -5.55
N LEU A 82 -8.84 -3.39 -4.38
CA LEU A 82 -8.45 -3.98 -3.10
C LEU A 82 -9.69 -4.32 -2.27
N ARG A 83 -9.66 -5.50 -1.66
CA ARG A 83 -10.55 -5.87 -0.58
C ARG A 83 -9.71 -6.06 0.67
N ILE A 84 -9.94 -5.23 1.65
CA ILE A 84 -9.13 -5.18 2.87
C ILE A 84 -10.03 -5.53 4.05
N ASP A 85 -9.65 -6.58 4.77
CA ASP A 85 -10.24 -6.94 6.07
C ASP A 85 -9.31 -6.37 7.14
N VAL A 86 -9.79 -5.41 7.91
CA VAL A 86 -8.97 -4.64 8.84
C VAL A 86 -9.74 -4.32 10.11
N LYS A 87 -9.06 -4.30 11.25
CA LYS A 87 -9.60 -3.75 12.49
C LYS A 87 -9.06 -2.34 12.68
N VAL A 88 -9.95 -1.39 12.90
CA VAL A 88 -9.59 0.01 13.17
C VAL A 88 -10.05 0.33 14.59
N GLY A 89 -9.07 0.59 15.48
CA GLY A 89 -9.38 0.76 16.90
C GLY A 89 -10.06 -0.46 17.50
N GLY A 90 -9.73 -1.67 17.01
CA GLY A 90 -10.31 -2.93 17.44
C GLY A 90 -11.66 -3.27 16.79
N VAL A 91 -12.20 -2.39 15.94
CA VAL A 91 -13.50 -2.61 15.28
C VAL A 91 -13.27 -3.22 13.88
N PRO A 92 -13.82 -4.41 13.60
CA PRO A 92 -13.68 -5.03 12.28
C PRO A 92 -14.36 -4.21 11.19
N LYS A 93 -13.68 -4.05 10.05
CA LYS A 93 -14.19 -3.39 8.86
C LYS A 93 -13.76 -4.12 7.62
N ILE A 94 -14.60 -4.10 6.60
CA ILE A 94 -14.25 -4.50 5.23
C ILE A 94 -14.19 -3.22 4.39
N VAL A 95 -13.03 -2.96 3.80
CA VAL A 95 -12.82 -1.80 2.93
C VAL A 95 -12.64 -2.31 1.51
N GLU A 96 -13.48 -1.87 0.60
CA GLU A 96 -13.33 -2.12 -0.82
C GLU A 96 -12.98 -0.82 -1.51
N SER A 97 -11.85 -0.80 -2.20
CA SER A 97 -11.30 0.40 -2.81
C SER A 97 -10.72 0.12 -4.18
N VAL A 98 -10.53 1.21 -4.92
CA VAL A 98 -9.70 1.25 -6.12
C VAL A 98 -8.46 2.02 -5.73
N ALA A 99 -7.29 1.47 -5.99
CA ALA A 99 -6.02 2.02 -5.51
C ALA A 99 -5.03 2.24 -6.64
N LEU A 100 -4.27 3.32 -6.52
CA LEU A 100 -3.13 3.63 -7.35
C LEU A 100 -1.89 3.64 -6.47
N ALA A 101 -0.87 2.86 -6.86
CA ALA A 101 0.42 2.88 -6.20
C ALA A 101 1.50 3.27 -7.22
N VAL A 102 2.42 4.12 -6.81
CA VAL A 102 3.54 4.56 -7.64
C VAL A 102 4.83 4.11 -6.98
N TRP A 103 5.63 3.38 -7.75
CA TRP A 103 6.96 2.91 -7.35
C TRP A 103 8.01 3.65 -8.14
N VAL A 104 9.12 4.00 -7.49
CA VAL A 104 10.24 4.67 -8.14
C VAL A 104 11.55 3.96 -7.81
N ASP A 105 12.47 3.96 -8.77
CA ASP A 105 13.83 3.47 -8.58
C ASP A 105 14.75 4.66 -8.28
N ASP A 106 14.94 4.90 -6.99
CA ASP A 106 15.79 5.97 -6.47
C ASP A 106 16.80 5.33 -5.53
N GLY A 107 17.79 4.65 -6.13
CA GLY A 107 18.72 3.80 -5.39
C GLY A 107 18.14 2.47 -4.95
N GLY A 108 17.05 2.03 -5.57
CA GLY A 108 16.26 0.86 -5.28
C GLY A 108 14.78 1.17 -5.42
N TRP A 109 13.96 0.16 -5.71
CA TRP A 109 12.53 0.36 -5.92
C TRP A 109 11.81 0.54 -4.59
N THR A 110 11.19 1.71 -4.40
CA THR A 110 10.36 2.02 -3.23
C THR A 110 9.05 2.66 -3.65
N CYS A 111 8.01 2.47 -2.84
CA CYS A 111 6.69 3.04 -3.10
C CYS A 111 6.67 4.49 -2.61
N ILE A 112 6.40 5.43 -3.52
CA ILE A 112 6.39 6.87 -3.20
C ILE A 112 4.99 7.44 -3.03
N ALA A 113 3.98 6.78 -3.58
CA ALA A 113 2.61 7.25 -3.43
C ALA A 113 1.63 6.08 -3.44
N VAL A 114 0.64 6.18 -2.60
CA VAL A 114 -0.56 5.33 -2.63
C VAL A 114 -1.76 6.25 -2.50
N HIS A 115 -2.74 6.07 -3.38
CA HIS A 115 -3.97 6.83 -3.33
C HIS A 115 -5.13 5.87 -3.54
N SER A 116 -6.03 5.83 -2.59
CA SER A 116 -7.21 4.94 -2.64
C SER A 116 -8.49 5.76 -2.65
N THR A 117 -9.50 5.20 -3.31
CA THR A 117 -10.85 5.74 -3.27
C THR A 117 -11.83 4.59 -3.06
N PRO A 118 -12.99 4.81 -2.43
CA PRO A 118 -13.98 3.74 -2.28
C PRO A 118 -14.37 3.17 -3.65
N ALA A 119 -14.46 1.84 -3.74
CA ALA A 119 -14.88 1.21 -4.98
C ALA A 119 -16.35 1.52 -5.27
N PRO A 120 -16.73 1.65 -6.54
CA PRO A 120 -18.14 1.81 -6.90
C PRO A 120 -18.95 0.58 -6.48
N LYS A 121 -20.16 0.83 -6.05
CA LYS A 121 -21.09 -0.23 -5.65
C LYS A 121 -21.78 -0.86 -6.87
#